data_88769041d1d670fb063f7826d7d78061
#
_entry.id   88769041d1d670fb063f7826d7d78061
#
_cell.length_a   1.000
_cell.length_b   1.000
_cell.length_c   1.000
_cell.angle_alpha   90.00
_cell.angle_beta   90.00
_cell.angle_gamma   90.00
#
_symmetry.space_group_name_H-M   'P 1'
#
loop_
_entity.id
_entity.type
_entity.pdbx_description
1 polymer ?
#
loop_
_entity_poly.entity_id
_entity_poly.type
_entity_poly.pdbx_seq_one_letter_code
_entity_poly.pdbx_strand_id
1 'polypeptide(L)'
;MSTITVKDGTTSYYKDWGTGPVVTFSHGWPLSSDAWDGQMLFLAQNGFRVVALDRRGHGRSSQASSGNDMDGYAADLAAVIEALDIRDATVVGHSTGGGEVARYIGRYGTKRVAKAVLVAAVPPIMLKSAANPEGLPMEVFDNLRSGLMNDRSQFYKDLAIQFYGANRPGAKVSQGTLDQFWLWSMQPVSRTPTKASKRSRKRTRRRT
;
A
#
# COMPACT_ATOMS: atom_id res chain seq x y z
N MET A 1 15.87 12.12 6.29
CA MET A 1 14.94 11.09 5.80
C MET A 1 14.90 11.19 4.29
N SER A 2 14.94 10.04 3.60
CA SER A 2 14.89 10.04 2.13
C SER A 2 13.45 10.22 1.67
N THR A 3 13.17 11.32 1.00
CA THR A 3 11.84 11.67 0.50
C THR A 3 11.92 12.25 -0.91
N ILE A 4 10.84 12.05 -1.66
CA ILE A 4 10.63 12.63 -2.98
C ILE A 4 9.31 13.37 -2.97
N THR A 5 9.29 14.61 -3.46
CA THR A 5 8.05 15.35 -3.67
C THR A 5 7.53 15.06 -5.07
N VAL A 6 6.33 14.48 -5.14
CA VAL A 6 5.68 14.17 -6.41
C VAL A 6 4.90 15.36 -6.95
N LYS A 7 4.40 15.24 -8.20
CA LYS A 7 3.84 16.36 -8.97
C LYS A 7 2.71 17.14 -8.29
N ASP A 8 1.93 16.52 -7.43
CA ASP A 8 0.82 17.17 -6.71
C ASP A 8 1.24 17.76 -5.35
N GLY A 9 2.54 17.79 -5.04
CA GLY A 9 3.10 18.30 -3.78
C GLY A 9 3.11 17.26 -2.65
N THR A 10 2.64 16.04 -2.88
CA THR A 10 2.72 14.95 -1.91
C THR A 10 4.19 14.55 -1.73
N THR A 11 4.61 14.31 -0.49
CA THR A 11 5.95 13.80 -0.19
C THR A 11 5.87 12.31 0.06
N SER A 12 6.60 11.52 -0.72
CA SER A 12 6.74 10.08 -0.56
C SER A 12 8.06 9.76 0.13
N TYR A 13 8.00 9.10 1.27
CA TYR A 13 9.15 8.55 1.96
C TYR A 13 9.58 7.21 1.33
N TYR A 14 10.88 6.96 1.28
CA TYR A 14 11.40 5.67 0.84
C TYR A 14 12.64 5.26 1.64
N LYS A 15 12.90 3.96 1.65
CA LYS A 15 14.15 3.32 2.08
C LYS A 15 14.91 2.90 0.84
N ASP A 16 16.25 2.99 0.88
CA ASP A 16 17.15 2.60 -0.22
C ASP A 16 18.41 1.99 0.40
N TRP A 17 18.56 0.68 0.29
CA TRP A 17 19.64 -0.07 0.92
C TRP A 17 20.40 -0.93 -0.09
N GLY A 18 21.70 -1.13 0.15
CA GLY A 18 22.54 -2.01 -0.66
C GLY A 18 22.90 -1.41 -2.02
N THR A 19 23.52 -2.24 -2.85
CA THR A 19 23.95 -1.94 -4.22
C THR A 19 23.77 -3.16 -5.11
N GLY A 20 23.69 -2.96 -6.44
CA GLY A 20 23.53 -4.05 -7.39
C GLY A 20 22.18 -4.04 -8.10
N PRO A 21 21.69 -5.18 -8.64
CA PRO A 21 20.39 -5.26 -9.30
C PRO A 21 19.27 -4.79 -8.39
N VAL A 22 18.32 -4.01 -8.95
CA VAL A 22 17.33 -3.31 -8.13
C VAL A 22 16.08 -4.15 -7.91
N VAL A 23 15.63 -4.19 -6.65
CA VAL A 23 14.32 -4.72 -6.25
C VAL A 23 13.53 -3.61 -5.57
N THR A 24 12.32 -3.29 -6.06
CA THR A 24 11.43 -2.34 -5.41
C THR A 24 10.28 -3.05 -4.70
N PHE A 25 9.83 -2.49 -3.58
CA PHE A 25 8.77 -3.05 -2.76
C PHE A 25 7.62 -2.08 -2.53
N SER A 26 6.40 -2.51 -2.88
CA SER A 26 5.14 -1.84 -2.61
C SER A 26 4.35 -2.62 -1.54
N HIS A 27 4.11 -2.00 -0.39
CA HIS A 27 3.45 -2.65 0.75
C HIS A 27 1.94 -2.81 0.59
N GLY A 28 1.36 -3.74 1.38
CA GLY A 28 -0.08 -3.92 1.52
C GLY A 28 -0.73 -2.89 2.45
N TRP A 29 -2.04 -2.74 2.37
CA TRP A 29 -2.81 -2.00 3.37
C TRP A 29 -2.94 -2.86 4.65
N PRO A 30 -2.84 -2.28 5.84
CA PRO A 30 -2.61 -0.87 6.20
C PRO A 30 -1.14 -0.57 6.62
N LEU A 31 -0.19 -1.24 6.01
CA LEU A 31 1.21 -1.26 6.39
C LEU A 31 2.02 -0.06 5.87
N SER A 32 3.33 -0.12 6.01
CA SER A 32 4.35 0.79 5.47
C SER A 32 5.53 0.00 4.88
N SER A 33 6.55 0.68 4.40
CA SER A 33 7.80 0.04 3.94
C SER A 33 8.49 -0.79 5.03
N ASP A 34 8.21 -0.54 6.31
CA ASP A 34 8.79 -1.29 7.43
C ASP A 34 8.39 -2.77 7.42
N ALA A 35 7.25 -3.09 6.79
CA ALA A 35 6.83 -4.48 6.61
C ALA A 35 7.78 -5.31 5.73
N TRP A 36 8.70 -4.65 5.01
CA TRP A 36 9.66 -5.28 4.13
C TRP A 36 11.08 -5.37 4.70
N ASP A 37 11.33 -4.86 5.93
CA ASP A 37 12.68 -4.74 6.48
C ASP A 37 13.45 -6.06 6.50
N GLY A 38 12.80 -7.17 6.84
CA GLY A 38 13.43 -8.49 6.82
C GLY A 38 13.88 -8.92 5.42
N GLN A 39 13.01 -8.74 4.41
CA GLN A 39 13.31 -9.07 3.01
C GLN A 39 14.35 -8.12 2.43
N MET A 40 14.26 -6.83 2.76
CA MET A 40 15.22 -5.82 2.33
C MET A 40 16.62 -6.11 2.89
N LEU A 41 16.72 -6.41 4.17
CA LEU A 41 18.02 -6.76 4.80
C LEU A 41 18.62 -7.99 4.14
N PHE A 42 17.84 -9.06 3.98
CA PHE A 42 18.30 -10.29 3.33
C PHE A 42 18.83 -10.01 1.91
N LEU A 43 18.08 -9.29 1.09
CA LEU A 43 18.48 -9.01 -0.30
C LEU A 43 19.68 -8.06 -0.36
N ALA A 44 19.73 -7.04 0.49
CA ALA A 44 20.88 -6.12 0.53
C ALA A 44 22.19 -6.84 0.91
N GLN A 45 22.13 -7.79 1.85
CA GLN A 45 23.27 -8.64 2.22
C GLN A 45 23.66 -9.63 1.11
N ASN A 46 22.77 -9.90 0.17
CA ASN A 46 23.03 -10.78 -0.99
C ASN A 46 23.28 -10.00 -2.30
N GLY A 47 23.71 -8.74 -2.22
CA GLY A 47 24.20 -7.97 -3.36
C GLY A 47 23.10 -7.36 -4.23
N PHE A 48 21.93 -7.05 -3.66
CA PHE A 48 20.87 -6.31 -4.33
C PHE A 48 20.73 -4.90 -3.76
N ARG A 49 20.37 -3.95 -4.60
CA ARG A 49 19.84 -2.66 -4.15
C ARG A 49 18.34 -2.82 -3.94
N VAL A 50 17.85 -2.47 -2.77
CA VAL A 50 16.44 -2.63 -2.41
C VAL A 50 15.82 -1.28 -2.06
N VAL A 51 14.69 -0.96 -2.67
CA VAL A 51 13.96 0.28 -2.48
C VAL A 51 12.53 -0.02 -2.05
N ALA A 52 12.10 0.51 -0.90
CA ALA A 52 10.72 0.37 -0.44
C ALA A 52 10.14 1.74 -0.11
N LEU A 53 8.95 2.05 -0.64
CA LEU A 53 8.30 3.32 -0.37
C LEU A 53 7.16 3.15 0.65
N ASP A 54 6.94 4.20 1.45
CA ASP A 54 5.68 4.38 2.14
C ASP A 54 4.69 5.02 1.15
N ARG A 55 3.59 4.35 0.86
CA ARG A 55 2.53 4.89 -0.01
C ARG A 55 1.95 6.15 0.61
N ARG A 56 1.49 7.10 -0.22
CA ARG A 56 0.74 8.27 0.28
C ARG A 56 -0.37 7.85 1.25
N GLY A 57 -0.55 8.60 2.32
CA GLY A 57 -1.50 8.27 3.38
C GLY A 57 -1.03 7.17 4.35
N HIS A 58 0.19 6.65 4.21
CA HIS A 58 0.77 5.60 5.05
C HIS A 58 2.15 6.01 5.58
N GLY A 59 2.52 5.41 6.72
CA GLY A 59 3.85 5.56 7.30
C GLY A 59 4.30 7.01 7.42
N ARG A 60 5.49 7.30 6.89
CA ARG A 60 6.16 8.61 6.92
C ARG A 60 5.86 9.50 5.72
N SER A 61 5.09 8.98 4.75
CA SER A 61 4.63 9.78 3.60
C SER A 61 3.52 10.75 3.98
N SER A 62 3.33 11.79 3.16
CA SER A 62 2.27 12.78 3.37
C SER A 62 0.90 12.13 3.53
N GLN A 63 0.14 12.60 4.51
CA GLN A 63 -1.23 12.19 4.75
C GLN A 63 -2.19 12.93 3.80
N ALA A 64 -2.03 12.63 2.49
CA ALA A 64 -2.77 13.31 1.43
C ALA A 64 -4.28 13.06 1.53
N SER A 65 -5.08 14.11 1.28
CA SER A 65 -6.56 14.04 1.30
C SER A 65 -7.15 13.54 -0.02
N SER A 66 -6.34 13.41 -1.08
CA SER A 66 -6.74 12.99 -2.43
C SER A 66 -5.68 12.10 -3.07
N GLY A 67 -6.05 11.44 -4.18
CA GLY A 67 -5.15 10.53 -4.88
C GLY A 67 -4.86 9.21 -4.14
N ASN A 68 -5.69 8.88 -3.14
CA ASN A 68 -5.59 7.59 -2.43
C ASN A 68 -6.34 6.51 -3.22
N ASP A 69 -5.89 6.28 -4.44
CA ASP A 69 -6.39 5.29 -5.37
C ASP A 69 -5.24 4.68 -6.18
N MET A 70 -5.49 3.64 -6.96
CA MET A 70 -4.45 2.94 -7.70
C MET A 70 -3.74 3.83 -8.73
N ASP A 71 -4.40 4.87 -9.26
CA ASP A 71 -3.78 5.82 -10.19
C ASP A 71 -2.77 6.72 -9.48
N GLY A 72 -3.13 7.23 -8.32
CA GLY A 72 -2.24 8.01 -7.46
C GLY A 72 -1.06 7.20 -6.96
N TYR A 73 -1.30 5.98 -6.49
CA TYR A 73 -0.24 5.09 -6.00
C TYR A 73 0.75 4.71 -7.11
N ALA A 74 0.26 4.36 -8.29
CA ALA A 74 1.11 4.07 -9.44
C ALA A 74 1.92 5.29 -9.91
N ALA A 75 1.34 6.50 -9.80
CA ALA A 75 2.04 7.74 -10.12
C ALA A 75 3.17 8.04 -9.12
N ASP A 76 2.96 7.78 -7.82
CA ASP A 76 3.98 7.93 -6.79
C ASP A 76 5.13 6.93 -6.99
N LEU A 77 4.80 5.66 -7.28
CA LEU A 77 5.81 4.65 -7.60
C LEU A 77 6.62 5.05 -8.83
N ALA A 78 5.96 5.56 -9.87
CA ALA A 78 6.63 6.04 -11.08
C ALA A 78 7.59 7.19 -10.77
N ALA A 79 7.18 8.15 -9.94
CA ALA A 79 8.02 9.28 -9.55
C ALA A 79 9.26 8.82 -8.75
N VAL A 80 9.11 7.85 -7.85
CA VAL A 80 10.24 7.27 -7.10
C VAL A 80 11.20 6.54 -8.05
N ILE A 81 10.68 5.68 -8.93
CA ILE A 81 11.48 4.95 -9.92
C ILE A 81 12.23 5.93 -10.85
N GLU A 82 11.61 7.02 -11.26
CA GLU A 82 12.22 8.02 -12.12
C GLU A 82 13.28 8.84 -11.37
N ALA A 83 12.98 9.37 -10.20
CA ALA A 83 13.88 10.21 -9.42
C ALA A 83 15.14 9.48 -8.96
N LEU A 84 15.06 8.16 -8.74
CA LEU A 84 16.21 7.32 -8.38
C LEU A 84 16.90 6.67 -9.61
N ASP A 85 16.47 7.04 -10.82
CA ASP A 85 16.88 6.45 -12.11
C ASP A 85 16.94 4.92 -12.08
N ILE A 86 15.94 4.30 -11.47
CA ILE A 86 15.83 2.85 -11.39
C ILE A 86 15.55 2.30 -12.80
N ARG A 87 16.33 1.28 -13.19
CA ARG A 87 16.22 0.57 -14.47
C ARG A 87 16.30 -0.93 -14.24
N ASP A 88 15.70 -1.70 -15.14
CA ASP A 88 15.70 -3.16 -15.10
C ASP A 88 15.31 -3.76 -13.73
N ALA A 89 14.38 -3.10 -13.04
CA ALA A 89 13.99 -3.46 -11.69
C ALA A 89 13.12 -4.74 -11.66
N THR A 90 13.31 -5.51 -10.60
CA THR A 90 12.26 -6.43 -10.14
C THR A 90 11.31 -5.65 -9.25
N VAL A 91 10.06 -5.46 -9.68
CA VAL A 91 9.03 -4.74 -8.92
C VAL A 91 8.16 -5.74 -8.15
N VAL A 92 8.13 -5.61 -6.83
CA VAL A 92 7.41 -6.52 -5.92
C VAL A 92 6.25 -5.79 -5.26
N GLY A 93 5.05 -6.36 -5.31
CA GLY A 93 3.88 -5.79 -4.67
C GLY A 93 3.08 -6.82 -3.88
N HIS A 94 2.77 -6.50 -2.62
CA HIS A 94 1.93 -7.32 -1.75
C HIS A 94 0.53 -6.72 -1.63
N SER A 95 -0.50 -7.55 -1.77
CA SER A 95 -1.91 -7.14 -1.58
C SER A 95 -2.25 -5.90 -2.43
N THR A 96 -2.62 -4.76 -1.80
CA THR A 96 -2.84 -3.48 -2.49
C THR A 96 -1.59 -2.98 -3.21
N GLY A 97 -0.38 -3.27 -2.71
CA GLY A 97 0.88 -2.99 -3.40
C GLY A 97 1.02 -3.76 -4.71
N GLY A 98 0.45 -4.97 -4.80
CA GLY A 98 0.35 -5.70 -6.07
C GLY A 98 -0.58 -5.01 -7.07
N GLY A 99 -1.66 -4.38 -6.59
CA GLY A 99 -2.52 -3.52 -7.41
C GLY A 99 -1.79 -2.29 -7.94
N GLU A 100 -0.98 -1.66 -7.08
CA GLU A 100 -0.11 -0.53 -7.44
C GLU A 100 0.90 -0.92 -8.54
N VAL A 101 1.61 -2.04 -8.38
CA VAL A 101 2.56 -2.55 -9.37
C VAL A 101 1.87 -2.88 -10.70
N ALA A 102 0.73 -3.57 -10.68
CA ALA A 102 -0.03 -3.88 -11.89
C ALA A 102 -0.50 -2.60 -12.59
N ARG A 103 -0.96 -1.60 -11.82
CA ARG A 103 -1.39 -0.31 -12.36
C ARG A 103 -0.23 0.52 -12.90
N TYR A 104 0.93 0.47 -12.23
CA TYR A 104 2.16 1.09 -12.71
C TYR A 104 2.54 0.52 -14.09
N ILE A 105 2.61 -0.79 -14.25
CA ILE A 105 2.95 -1.42 -15.52
C ILE A 105 1.92 -1.06 -16.60
N GLY A 106 0.63 -1.09 -16.28
CA GLY A 106 -0.44 -0.76 -17.22
C GLY A 106 -0.41 0.69 -17.71
N ARG A 107 0.06 1.64 -16.89
CA ARG A 107 0.09 3.09 -17.25
C ARG A 107 1.44 3.57 -17.77
N TYR A 108 2.54 3.06 -17.23
CA TYR A 108 3.90 3.55 -17.49
C TYR A 108 4.72 2.56 -18.31
N GLY A 109 4.18 1.36 -18.56
CA GLY A 109 4.84 0.33 -19.34
C GLY A 109 5.96 -0.38 -18.58
N THR A 110 6.73 -1.20 -19.32
CA THR A 110 7.77 -2.06 -18.76
C THR A 110 9.19 -1.56 -19.01
N LYS A 111 9.37 -0.37 -19.58
CA LYS A 111 10.70 0.14 -19.97
C LYS A 111 11.74 0.13 -18.82
N ARG A 112 11.30 0.24 -17.59
CA ARG A 112 12.15 0.25 -16.38
C ARG A 112 11.99 -1.03 -15.54
N VAL A 113 11.24 -2.02 -16.03
CA VAL A 113 10.86 -3.25 -15.28
C VAL A 113 11.38 -4.47 -16.01
N ALA A 114 12.24 -5.24 -15.36
CA ALA A 114 12.66 -6.55 -15.85
C ALA A 114 11.71 -7.67 -15.41
N LYS A 115 11.21 -7.59 -14.17
CA LYS A 115 10.34 -8.62 -13.58
C LYS A 115 9.29 -7.97 -12.68
N ALA A 116 8.11 -8.59 -12.59
CA ALA A 116 7.07 -8.25 -11.62
C ALA A 116 6.76 -9.46 -10.74
N VAL A 117 6.67 -9.23 -9.43
CA VAL A 117 6.32 -10.25 -8.43
C VAL A 117 5.08 -9.77 -7.69
N LEU A 118 4.01 -10.53 -7.77
CA LEU A 118 2.73 -10.23 -7.12
C LEU A 118 2.49 -11.24 -6.00
N VAL A 119 2.49 -10.75 -4.76
CA VAL A 119 2.32 -11.56 -3.54
C VAL A 119 0.92 -11.32 -2.97
N ALA A 120 0.06 -12.34 -2.98
CA ALA A 120 -1.33 -12.24 -2.51
C ALA A 120 -2.02 -10.93 -2.97
N ALA A 121 -1.84 -10.60 -4.23
CA ALA A 121 -2.18 -9.30 -4.81
C ALA A 121 -3.69 -9.16 -5.04
N VAL A 122 -4.19 -7.92 -5.09
CA VAL A 122 -5.61 -7.60 -5.30
C VAL A 122 -6.09 -7.53 -6.77
N PRO A 123 -5.24 -7.47 -7.83
CA PRO A 123 -5.71 -7.46 -9.19
C PRO A 123 -6.54 -8.70 -9.58
N PRO A 124 -7.44 -8.54 -10.55
CA PRO A 124 -7.74 -7.28 -11.26
C PRO A 124 -8.61 -6.33 -10.43
N ILE A 125 -9.49 -6.84 -9.59
CA ILE A 125 -10.39 -6.09 -8.71
C ILE A 125 -10.99 -7.03 -7.68
N MET A 126 -11.10 -6.60 -6.42
CA MET A 126 -11.71 -7.42 -5.36
C MET A 126 -13.24 -7.34 -5.35
N LEU A 127 -13.80 -6.21 -5.76
CA LEU A 127 -15.25 -5.96 -5.69
C LEU A 127 -15.99 -6.80 -6.72
N LYS A 128 -17.08 -7.44 -6.30
CA LYS A 128 -18.03 -8.12 -7.17
C LYS A 128 -18.68 -7.13 -8.15
N SER A 129 -18.63 -7.48 -9.42
CA SER A 129 -19.21 -6.68 -10.50
C SER A 129 -19.53 -7.60 -11.69
N ALA A 130 -20.13 -7.05 -12.76
CA ALA A 130 -20.34 -7.80 -14.00
C ALA A 130 -19.01 -8.29 -14.61
N ALA A 131 -17.92 -7.53 -14.45
CA ALA A 131 -16.58 -7.91 -14.91
C ALA A 131 -15.84 -8.83 -13.92
N ASN A 132 -16.31 -8.98 -12.69
CA ASN A 132 -15.75 -9.85 -11.65
C ASN A 132 -16.89 -10.49 -10.83
N PRO A 133 -17.61 -11.48 -11.38
CA PRO A 133 -18.76 -12.08 -10.71
C PRO A 133 -18.39 -12.86 -9.44
N GLU A 134 -17.15 -13.34 -9.34
CA GLU A 134 -16.61 -14.05 -8.17
C GLU A 134 -16.02 -13.12 -7.11
N GLY A 135 -16.09 -11.82 -7.31
CA GLY A 135 -15.56 -10.82 -6.38
C GLY A 135 -16.34 -10.75 -5.08
N LEU A 136 -15.77 -10.06 -4.10
CA LEU A 136 -16.37 -9.85 -2.79
C LEU A 136 -17.53 -8.84 -2.88
N PRO A 137 -18.67 -9.10 -2.24
CA PRO A 137 -19.78 -8.14 -2.20
C PRO A 137 -19.37 -6.86 -1.44
N MET A 138 -20.01 -5.74 -1.77
CA MET A 138 -19.71 -4.42 -1.14
C MET A 138 -19.85 -4.45 0.38
N GLU A 139 -20.74 -5.27 0.91
CA GLU A 139 -20.97 -5.45 2.35
C GLU A 139 -19.70 -5.82 3.11
N VAL A 140 -18.83 -6.66 2.53
CA VAL A 140 -17.53 -7.01 3.14
C VAL A 140 -16.69 -5.75 3.38
N PHE A 141 -16.64 -4.84 2.40
CA PHE A 141 -15.89 -3.59 2.51
C PHE A 141 -16.56 -2.59 3.47
N ASP A 142 -17.90 -2.58 3.53
CA ASP A 142 -18.64 -1.75 4.47
C ASP A 142 -18.44 -2.24 5.92
N ASN A 143 -18.38 -3.53 6.14
CA ASN A 143 -18.06 -4.12 7.46
C ASN A 143 -16.64 -3.77 7.91
N LEU A 144 -15.64 -3.84 7.01
CA LEU A 144 -14.28 -3.38 7.31
C LEU A 144 -14.24 -1.90 7.70
N ARG A 145 -14.96 -1.05 6.96
CA ARG A 145 -15.07 0.40 7.27
C ARG A 145 -15.74 0.64 8.62
N SER A 146 -16.81 -0.11 8.91
CA SER A 146 -17.52 -0.01 10.18
C SER A 146 -16.66 -0.42 11.36
N GLY A 147 -15.91 -1.51 11.24
CA GLY A 147 -14.95 -1.95 12.26
C GLY A 147 -13.89 -0.90 12.55
N LEU A 148 -13.32 -0.29 11.51
CA LEU A 148 -12.36 0.81 11.65
C LEU A 148 -12.95 2.07 12.30
N MET A 149 -14.22 2.35 12.05
CA MET A 149 -14.91 3.51 12.64
C MET A 149 -15.30 3.29 14.11
N ASN A 150 -15.60 2.05 14.48
CA ASN A 150 -16.00 1.71 15.85
C ASN A 150 -14.79 1.70 16.79
N ASP A 151 -13.78 0.92 16.49
CA ASP A 151 -12.51 0.86 17.23
C ASP A 151 -11.37 0.44 16.30
N ARG A 152 -10.69 1.43 15.76
CA ARG A 152 -9.57 1.23 14.83
C ARG A 152 -8.43 0.42 15.47
N SER A 153 -8.17 0.66 16.76
CA SER A 153 -7.06 0.01 17.46
C SER A 153 -7.31 -1.48 17.62
N GLN A 154 -8.49 -1.84 18.14
CA GLN A 154 -8.87 -3.24 18.32
C GLN A 154 -9.04 -3.94 16.97
N PHE A 155 -9.63 -3.26 15.98
CA PHE A 155 -9.78 -3.80 14.63
C PHE A 155 -8.45 -4.28 14.04
N TYR A 156 -7.37 -3.48 14.16
CA TYR A 156 -6.07 -3.89 13.63
C TYR A 156 -5.39 -4.98 14.45
N LYS A 157 -5.64 -5.07 15.76
CA LYS A 157 -5.18 -6.20 16.57
C LYS A 157 -5.83 -7.51 16.11
N ASP A 158 -7.14 -7.49 15.89
CA ASP A 158 -7.90 -8.66 15.43
C ASP A 158 -7.51 -9.05 14.00
N LEU A 159 -7.28 -8.05 13.14
CA LEU A 159 -6.82 -8.27 11.77
C LEU A 159 -5.43 -8.92 11.74
N ALA A 160 -4.51 -8.55 12.64
CA ALA A 160 -3.17 -9.14 12.72
C ALA A 160 -3.22 -10.66 12.94
N ILE A 161 -4.13 -11.12 13.80
CA ILE A 161 -4.33 -12.54 14.11
C ILE A 161 -4.69 -13.32 12.85
N GLN A 162 -5.64 -12.79 12.06
CA GLN A 162 -6.08 -13.42 10.81
C GLN A 162 -5.02 -13.30 9.71
N PHE A 163 -4.37 -12.15 9.62
CA PHE A 163 -3.35 -11.85 8.60
C PHE A 163 -2.17 -12.82 8.67
N TYR A 164 -1.65 -13.07 9.87
CA TYR A 164 -0.57 -14.03 10.08
C TYR A 164 -1.05 -15.46 10.30
N GLY A 165 -2.35 -15.70 10.37
CA GLY A 165 -2.92 -17.02 10.67
C GLY A 165 -2.59 -17.51 12.08
N ALA A 166 -2.42 -16.59 13.04
CA ALA A 166 -2.12 -16.93 14.44
C ALA A 166 -3.27 -17.71 15.13
N ASN A 167 -4.46 -17.66 14.58
CA ASN A 167 -5.63 -18.44 15.00
C ASN A 167 -5.66 -19.88 14.44
N ARG A 168 -4.67 -20.30 13.67
CA ARG A 168 -4.62 -21.65 13.09
C ARG A 168 -3.94 -22.62 14.05
N PRO A 169 -4.37 -23.90 14.11
CA PRO A 169 -3.68 -24.90 14.92
C PRO A 169 -2.19 -24.99 14.55
N GLY A 170 -1.31 -24.98 15.55
CA GLY A 170 0.13 -25.08 15.35
C GLY A 170 0.82 -23.79 14.85
N ALA A 171 0.11 -22.66 14.80
CA ALA A 171 0.70 -21.38 14.42
C ALA A 171 1.86 -21.00 15.37
N LYS A 172 2.98 -20.54 14.78
CA LYS A 172 4.18 -20.11 15.53
C LYS A 172 4.43 -18.61 15.38
N VAL A 173 3.36 -17.83 15.46
CA VAL A 173 3.43 -16.36 15.36
C VAL A 173 3.62 -15.80 16.76
N SER A 174 4.70 -15.02 16.96
CA SER A 174 4.95 -14.39 18.25
C SER A 174 4.00 -13.21 18.51
N GLN A 175 3.75 -12.90 19.78
CA GLN A 175 3.01 -11.70 20.16
C GLN A 175 3.68 -10.43 19.61
N GLY A 176 5.02 -10.36 19.63
CA GLY A 176 5.77 -9.23 19.08
C GLY A 176 5.50 -8.98 17.60
N THR A 177 5.30 -10.04 16.79
CA THR A 177 4.91 -9.91 15.38
C THR A 177 3.50 -9.31 15.24
N LEU A 178 2.55 -9.73 16.07
CA LEU A 178 1.19 -9.20 16.07
C LEU A 178 1.16 -7.72 16.52
N ASP A 179 1.92 -7.40 17.57
CA ASP A 179 2.02 -6.03 18.08
C ASP A 179 2.71 -5.10 17.08
N GLN A 180 3.72 -5.59 16.35
CA GLN A 180 4.39 -4.84 15.29
C GLN A 180 3.43 -4.51 14.14
N PHE A 181 2.63 -5.48 13.70
CA PHE A 181 1.58 -5.23 12.69
C PHE A 181 0.60 -4.15 13.15
N TRP A 182 0.14 -4.23 14.39
CA TRP A 182 -0.75 -3.24 14.97
C TRP A 182 -0.13 -1.84 14.98
N LEU A 183 1.13 -1.70 15.43
CA LEU A 183 1.85 -0.42 15.45
C LEU A 183 1.96 0.19 14.06
N TRP A 184 2.34 -0.59 13.06
CA TRP A 184 2.42 -0.13 11.68
C TRP A 184 1.05 0.31 11.13
N SER A 185 0.02 -0.45 11.46
CA SER A 185 -1.35 -0.18 11.01
C SER A 185 -1.96 1.08 11.61
N MET A 186 -1.45 1.53 12.77
CA MET A 186 -1.90 2.75 13.43
C MET A 186 -1.30 4.04 12.84
N GLN A 187 -0.21 3.95 12.07
CA GLN A 187 0.44 5.12 11.45
C GLN A 187 -0.39 5.80 10.36
N PRO A 188 -1.06 5.07 9.42
CA PRO A 188 -1.89 5.71 8.40
C PRO A 188 -3.06 6.48 9.01
N VAL A 189 -3.38 7.65 8.45
CA VAL A 189 -4.64 8.32 8.81
C VAL A 189 -5.78 7.69 8.04
N SER A 190 -6.72 7.10 8.74
CA SER A 190 -7.95 6.56 8.15
C SER A 190 -8.83 7.70 7.64
N ARG A 191 -8.58 8.16 6.41
CA ARG A 191 -9.45 9.10 5.69
C ARG A 191 -10.21 8.36 4.59
N THR A 192 -11.08 7.45 4.98
CA THR A 192 -12.08 6.95 4.05
C THR A 192 -13.04 8.11 3.76
N PRO A 193 -13.30 8.49 2.49
CA PRO A 193 -14.31 9.50 2.17
C PRO A 193 -15.66 9.00 2.66
N THR A 194 -16.14 9.52 3.78
CA THR A 194 -17.48 9.24 4.24
C THR A 194 -18.49 9.86 3.27
N LYS A 195 -19.65 9.24 3.05
CA LYS A 195 -20.73 9.74 2.19
C LYS A 195 -21.12 11.21 2.50
N ALA A 196 -20.78 11.72 3.69
CA ALA A 196 -21.01 13.10 4.12
C ALA A 196 -20.20 14.14 3.31
N SER A 197 -19.00 13.82 2.82
CA SER A 197 -18.18 14.78 2.06
C SER A 197 -18.76 15.09 0.65
N LYS A 198 -19.62 14.21 0.12
CA LYS A 198 -20.30 14.46 -1.17
C LYS A 198 -21.50 15.44 -1.08
N ARG A 199 -22.07 15.65 0.12
CA ARG A 199 -23.21 16.58 0.29
C ARG A 199 -22.80 18.04 0.42
N SER A 200 -21.62 18.36 0.94
CA SER A 200 -21.18 19.76 1.11
C SER A 200 -20.85 20.46 -0.21
N ARG A 201 -20.37 19.72 -1.23
CA ARG A 201 -20.04 20.30 -2.54
C ARG A 201 -21.24 20.65 -3.42
N LYS A 202 -22.47 20.14 -3.13
CA LYS A 202 -23.69 20.50 -3.86
C LYS A 202 -24.40 21.74 -3.33
N ARG A 203 -24.07 22.22 -2.12
CA ARG A 203 -24.74 23.37 -1.51
C ARG A 203 -24.18 24.74 -1.86
N THR A 204 -22.93 24.80 -2.36
CA THR A 204 -22.23 26.08 -2.67
C THR A 204 -22.46 26.57 -4.10
N ARG A 205 -23.24 25.86 -4.95
CA ARG A 205 -23.53 26.25 -6.34
C ARG A 205 -24.95 26.76 -6.56
N ARG A 206 -25.68 27.15 -5.50
CA ARG A 206 -27.04 27.74 -5.65
C ARG A 206 -27.19 29.02 -4.85
N ARG A 207 -26.24 29.95 -4.97
CA ARG A 207 -26.40 31.37 -4.60
C ARG A 207 -25.44 32.20 -5.45
N THR A 208 -25.77 32.47 -6.65
CA THR A 208 -25.56 33.72 -7.42
C THR A 208 -26.59 33.75 -8.54
#